data_3b0bfff00b061515d3a6c6ee8bbe7563
#
_entry.id   3b0bfff00b061515d3a6c6ee8bbe7563
#
_cell.length_a   1.000
_cell.length_b   1.000
_cell.length_c   1.000
_cell.angle_alpha   90.00
_cell.angle_beta   90.00
_cell.angle_gamma   90.00
#
_symmetry.space_group_name_H-M   'P 1'
#
loop_
_entity.id
_entity.type
_entity.pdbx_description
1 polymer ?
#
loop_
_entity_poly.entity_id
_entity_poly.type
_entity_poly.pdbx_seq_one_letter_code
_entity_poly.pdbx_strand_id
1 'polypeptide(L)'
;MSSPARPGDVAVVVMSQNRREDLLATLPRHEAPVVLVDNASTDGTVAAVRAALPEVTVVPLERNVGSYARTLGVERAGTEFVAFADDDSWWAPGDLARAVEVMRAHPRLAVLNARILVGPEERLDSFCTELARSPLGTPSDLPGPALLGFIACGAMVRTEAFLAVGGFDPVVRFPGEEERLSLDLAAAGWGIAYVDGVTVHHHPSTKRHAPEQRRTAIWRSRLLTAVMRRPWPEVGRLVLTALRTGPERRGLLRALSEVPAALRRRRPIPESVRADLRVLAEAGA
;
A
#
# COMPACT_ATOMS: atom_id res chain seq x y z
N MET A 1 -31.16 0.00 1.27
CA MET A 1 -30.75 1.21 0.52
C MET A 1 -29.59 1.82 1.32
N SER A 2 -28.37 1.68 0.84
CA SER A 2 -27.17 2.24 1.51
C SER A 2 -27.22 3.75 1.42
N SER A 3 -26.93 4.43 2.52
CA SER A 3 -26.83 5.90 2.54
C SER A 3 -25.59 6.30 1.76
N PRO A 4 -25.63 7.32 0.91
CA PRO A 4 -24.43 7.78 0.19
C PRO A 4 -23.33 8.16 1.19
N ALA A 5 -22.05 7.93 0.80
CA ALA A 5 -20.92 8.29 1.63
C ALA A 5 -20.99 9.78 2.04
N ARG A 6 -20.87 10.06 3.34
CA ARG A 6 -20.93 11.43 3.86
C ARG A 6 -19.51 12.03 3.84
N PRO A 7 -19.39 13.37 3.70
CA PRO A 7 -18.15 14.06 4.01
C PRO A 7 -17.70 13.66 5.44
N GLY A 8 -16.51 13.09 5.60
CA GLY A 8 -16.02 12.55 6.87
C GLY A 8 -15.97 11.01 6.97
N ASP A 9 -16.62 10.29 6.05
CA ASP A 9 -16.54 8.82 6.00
C ASP A 9 -15.22 8.32 5.41
N VAL A 10 -14.67 9.05 4.43
CA VAL A 10 -13.44 8.71 3.74
C VAL A 10 -12.59 9.95 3.45
N ALA A 11 -11.28 9.81 3.50
CA ALA A 11 -10.30 10.77 3.00
C ALA A 11 -9.33 10.08 2.05
N VAL A 12 -8.71 10.86 1.15
CA VAL A 12 -7.62 10.37 0.31
C VAL A 12 -6.29 10.79 0.93
N VAL A 13 -5.39 9.83 1.11
CA VAL A 13 -4.02 10.10 1.59
C VAL A 13 -3.05 9.91 0.43
N VAL A 14 -2.34 10.98 0.10
CA VAL A 14 -1.29 11.00 -0.92
C VAL A 14 0.05 11.20 -0.24
N MET A 15 1.03 10.34 -0.56
CA MET A 15 2.41 10.50 -0.15
C MET A 15 3.25 10.88 -1.37
N SER A 16 4.03 11.96 -1.29
CA SER A 16 4.84 12.40 -2.42
C SER A 16 6.17 13.02 -2.00
N GLN A 17 7.12 13.06 -2.94
CA GLN A 17 8.38 13.79 -2.80
C GLN A 17 8.83 14.35 -4.16
N ASN A 18 8.99 15.69 -4.27
CA ASN A 18 9.48 16.38 -5.47
C ASN A 18 8.63 16.07 -6.73
N ARG A 19 7.29 16.20 -6.60
CA ARG A 19 6.31 15.91 -7.64
C ARG A 19 5.28 17.03 -7.82
N ARG A 20 5.76 18.29 -7.76
CA ARG A 20 4.88 19.46 -7.78
C ARG A 20 3.87 19.45 -8.93
N GLU A 21 4.34 19.19 -10.14
CA GLU A 21 3.50 19.25 -11.35
C GLU A 21 2.49 18.12 -11.40
N ASP A 22 2.92 16.88 -11.05
CA ASP A 22 2.06 15.71 -11.01
C ASP A 22 0.93 15.94 -9.98
N LEU A 23 1.26 16.42 -8.77
CA LEU A 23 0.30 16.69 -7.70
C LEU A 23 -0.72 17.78 -8.08
N LEU A 24 -0.30 18.88 -8.69
CA LEU A 24 -1.21 19.94 -9.13
C LEU A 24 -2.21 19.44 -10.19
N ALA A 25 -1.85 18.42 -10.96
CA ALA A 25 -2.72 17.80 -11.96
C ALA A 25 -3.66 16.74 -11.36
N THR A 26 -3.25 16.01 -10.33
CA THR A 26 -3.99 14.84 -9.80
C THR A 26 -4.83 15.14 -8.57
N LEU A 27 -4.36 15.98 -7.63
CA LEU A 27 -5.09 16.28 -6.39
C LEU A 27 -6.50 16.82 -6.64
N PRO A 28 -6.78 17.69 -7.62
CA PRO A 28 -8.13 18.17 -7.90
C PRO A 28 -9.10 17.11 -8.43
N ARG A 29 -8.62 15.92 -8.79
CA ARG A 29 -9.46 14.82 -9.30
C ARG A 29 -10.09 13.97 -8.20
N HIS A 30 -9.71 14.16 -6.95
CA HIS A 30 -10.27 13.40 -5.84
C HIS A 30 -11.58 14.01 -5.33
N GLU A 31 -12.60 13.17 -5.18
CA GLU A 31 -13.95 13.55 -4.71
C GLU A 31 -14.12 13.50 -3.17
N ALA A 32 -13.02 13.41 -2.43
CA ALA A 32 -13.00 13.39 -0.96
C ALA A 32 -11.90 14.32 -0.43
N PRO A 33 -11.96 14.71 0.86
CA PRO A 33 -10.89 15.48 1.48
C PRO A 33 -9.52 14.83 1.31
N VAL A 34 -8.51 15.61 0.91
CA VAL A 34 -7.16 15.11 0.65
C VAL A 34 -6.20 15.50 1.77
N VAL A 35 -5.43 14.52 2.24
CA VAL A 35 -4.26 14.72 3.09
C VAL A 35 -3.01 14.39 2.27
N LEU A 36 -2.27 15.42 1.88
CA LEU A 36 -0.96 15.28 1.24
C LEU A 36 0.13 15.23 2.31
N VAL A 37 0.83 14.11 2.41
CA VAL A 37 2.04 14.01 3.23
C VAL A 37 3.26 14.21 2.35
N ASP A 38 3.86 15.37 2.47
CA ASP A 38 5.05 15.76 1.73
C ASP A 38 6.31 15.20 2.40
N ASN A 39 6.95 14.28 1.73
CA ASN A 39 8.08 13.50 2.25
C ASN A 39 9.42 14.25 2.10
N ALA A 40 9.46 15.52 2.60
CA ALA A 40 10.58 16.44 2.53
C ALA A 40 10.96 16.87 1.10
N SER A 41 10.01 17.42 0.36
CA SER A 41 10.27 18.01 -0.96
C SER A 41 11.10 19.29 -0.88
N THR A 42 11.94 19.51 -1.89
CA THR A 42 12.81 20.69 -2.04
C THR A 42 12.51 21.51 -3.30
N ASP A 43 11.52 21.09 -4.09
CA ASP A 43 11.15 21.70 -5.39
C ASP A 43 10.02 22.75 -5.28
N GLY A 44 9.66 23.14 -4.06
CA GLY A 44 8.57 24.09 -3.81
C GLY A 44 7.17 23.44 -3.82
N THR A 45 7.06 22.13 -3.82
CA THR A 45 5.78 21.38 -3.81
C THR A 45 4.82 21.91 -2.74
N VAL A 46 5.25 22.01 -1.48
CA VAL A 46 4.39 22.45 -0.36
C VAL A 46 3.79 23.83 -0.59
N ALA A 47 4.62 24.78 -1.00
CA ALA A 47 4.17 26.16 -1.26
C ALA A 47 3.18 26.23 -2.42
N ALA A 48 3.46 25.50 -3.51
CA ALA A 48 2.62 25.46 -4.71
C ALA A 48 1.24 24.84 -4.43
N VAL A 49 1.20 23.68 -3.73
CA VAL A 49 -0.07 23.01 -3.38
C VAL A 49 -0.91 23.88 -2.45
N ARG A 50 -0.30 24.47 -1.40
CA ARG A 50 -1.04 25.36 -0.48
C ARG A 50 -1.62 26.62 -1.17
N ALA A 51 -0.91 27.15 -2.18
CA ALA A 51 -1.37 28.32 -2.92
C ALA A 51 -2.50 27.97 -3.91
N ALA A 52 -2.40 26.83 -4.59
CA ALA A 52 -3.34 26.44 -5.65
C ALA A 52 -4.57 25.68 -5.13
N LEU A 53 -4.41 24.92 -4.05
CA LEU A 53 -5.42 23.97 -3.51
C LEU A 53 -5.53 24.14 -1.99
N PRO A 54 -6.09 25.26 -1.51
CA PRO A 54 -6.17 25.58 -0.08
C PRO A 54 -7.02 24.59 0.74
N GLU A 55 -7.89 23.80 0.08
CA GLU A 55 -8.69 22.73 0.69
C GLU A 55 -7.87 21.47 1.04
N VAL A 56 -6.68 21.28 0.43
CA VAL A 56 -5.82 20.14 0.69
C VAL A 56 -5.09 20.32 2.01
N THR A 57 -5.22 19.34 2.90
CA THR A 57 -4.44 19.32 4.14
C THR A 57 -3.01 18.88 3.84
N VAL A 58 -2.04 19.79 3.89
CA VAL A 58 -0.62 19.50 3.63
C VAL A 58 0.14 19.26 4.94
N VAL A 59 0.73 18.07 5.08
CA VAL A 59 1.59 17.65 6.19
C VAL A 59 3.04 17.57 5.70
N PRO A 60 3.85 18.64 5.84
CA PRO A 60 5.24 18.62 5.43
C PRO A 60 6.10 17.90 6.48
N LEU A 61 6.96 17.00 6.03
CA LEU A 61 7.92 16.29 6.88
C LEU A 61 9.32 16.90 6.73
N GLU A 62 10.11 16.87 7.81
CA GLU A 62 11.49 17.38 7.80
C GLU A 62 12.46 16.43 7.06
N ARG A 63 12.11 15.15 6.94
CA ARG A 63 12.91 14.11 6.27
C ARG A 63 12.02 13.09 5.58
N ASN A 64 12.55 12.45 4.56
CA ASN A 64 11.86 11.33 3.89
C ASN A 64 11.81 10.11 4.82
N VAL A 65 10.61 9.70 5.19
CA VAL A 65 10.33 8.53 6.04
C VAL A 65 9.81 7.33 5.24
N GLY A 66 9.82 7.42 3.90
CA GLY A 66 9.29 6.38 3.01
C GLY A 66 7.78 6.22 3.18
N SER A 67 7.30 5.00 3.02
CA SER A 67 5.87 4.65 3.10
C SER A 67 5.23 4.90 4.48
N TYR A 68 6.03 5.04 5.54
CA TYR A 68 5.50 5.44 6.86
C TYR A 68 4.76 6.79 6.81
N ALA A 69 5.06 7.65 5.84
CA ALA A 69 4.32 8.87 5.57
C ALA A 69 2.82 8.63 5.37
N ARG A 70 2.41 7.49 4.73
CA ARG A 70 1.00 7.13 4.60
C ARG A 70 0.35 6.84 5.96
N THR A 71 1.08 6.25 6.91
CA THR A 71 0.57 6.04 8.29
C THR A 71 0.29 7.38 8.97
N LEU A 72 1.21 8.34 8.88
CA LEU A 72 1.00 9.69 9.39
C LEU A 72 -0.20 10.39 8.72
N GLY A 73 -0.39 10.14 7.42
CA GLY A 73 -1.56 10.62 6.67
C GLY A 73 -2.88 10.03 7.19
N VAL A 74 -2.92 8.73 7.47
CA VAL A 74 -4.09 8.04 8.04
C VAL A 74 -4.43 8.58 9.43
N GLU A 75 -3.43 8.74 10.29
CA GLU A 75 -3.60 9.35 11.63
C GLU A 75 -4.15 10.77 11.52
N ARG A 76 -3.70 11.54 10.53
CA ARG A 76 -4.14 12.93 10.31
C ARG A 76 -5.54 13.03 9.71
N ALA A 77 -5.94 12.07 8.89
CA ALA A 77 -7.25 12.05 8.21
C ALA A 77 -8.42 11.93 9.18
N GLY A 78 -8.32 11.04 10.17
CA GLY A 78 -9.34 10.87 11.23
C GLY A 78 -10.69 10.36 10.71
N THR A 79 -10.73 9.71 9.53
CA THR A 79 -11.94 9.16 8.89
C THR A 79 -12.09 7.67 9.14
N GLU A 80 -13.30 7.12 8.93
CA GLU A 80 -13.57 5.67 9.07
C GLU A 80 -12.74 4.85 8.07
N PHE A 81 -12.61 5.36 6.84
CA PHE A 81 -11.81 4.76 5.78
C PHE A 81 -10.81 5.77 5.22
N VAL A 82 -9.71 5.26 4.73
CA VAL A 82 -8.72 6.04 3.97
C VAL A 82 -8.43 5.35 2.65
N ALA A 83 -8.59 6.08 1.57
CA ALA A 83 -8.15 5.67 0.24
C ALA A 83 -6.72 6.18 0.00
N PHE A 84 -5.82 5.32 -0.43
CA PHE A 84 -4.50 5.76 -0.86
C PHE A 84 -4.49 6.16 -2.33
N ALA A 85 -3.66 7.11 -2.65
CA ALA A 85 -3.27 7.45 -4.01
C ALA A 85 -1.78 7.82 -4.04
N ASP A 86 -1.15 7.67 -5.20
CA ASP A 86 0.17 8.21 -5.48
C ASP A 86 0.04 9.59 -6.16
N ASP A 87 1.14 10.27 -6.36
CA ASP A 87 1.16 11.59 -7.02
C ASP A 87 0.72 11.54 -8.49
N ASP A 88 0.61 10.36 -9.06
CA ASP A 88 0.24 10.08 -10.45
C ASP A 88 -0.99 9.15 -10.57
N SER A 89 -1.83 9.05 -9.52
CA SER A 89 -3.05 8.22 -9.53
C SER A 89 -4.25 8.92 -8.90
N TRP A 90 -5.48 8.49 -9.26
CA TRP A 90 -6.73 8.99 -8.69
C TRP A 90 -7.85 7.95 -8.82
N TRP A 91 -8.82 8.00 -7.92
CA TRP A 91 -10.02 7.16 -7.94
C TRP A 91 -11.00 7.66 -9.00
N ALA A 92 -11.63 6.74 -9.71
CA ALA A 92 -12.64 7.09 -10.70
C ALA A 92 -13.86 7.78 -10.05
N PRO A 93 -14.56 8.66 -10.76
CA PRO A 93 -15.71 9.36 -10.23
C PRO A 93 -16.77 8.41 -9.66
N GLY A 94 -17.24 8.66 -8.44
CA GLY A 94 -18.20 7.83 -7.70
C GLY A 94 -17.62 6.57 -7.04
N ASP A 95 -16.41 6.17 -7.37
CA ASP A 95 -15.85 4.89 -6.89
C ASP A 95 -15.33 4.96 -5.45
N LEU A 96 -15.00 6.12 -4.91
CA LEU A 96 -14.75 6.29 -3.47
C LEU A 96 -16.00 5.97 -2.64
N ALA A 97 -17.18 6.47 -3.05
CA ALA A 97 -18.45 6.18 -2.38
C ALA A 97 -18.80 4.69 -2.47
N ARG A 98 -18.64 4.09 -3.66
CA ARG A 98 -18.85 2.64 -3.86
C ARG A 98 -17.92 1.80 -3.01
N ALA A 99 -16.65 2.17 -2.90
CA ALA A 99 -15.68 1.47 -2.05
C ALA A 99 -16.09 1.53 -0.58
N VAL A 100 -16.56 2.68 -0.08
CA VAL A 100 -17.10 2.83 1.28
C VAL A 100 -18.29 1.90 1.53
N GLU A 101 -19.23 1.81 0.57
CA GLU A 101 -20.37 0.89 0.67
C GLU A 101 -19.91 -0.59 0.77
N VAL A 102 -18.95 -0.99 -0.07
CA VAL A 102 -18.37 -2.33 -0.04
C VAL A 102 -17.68 -2.60 1.30
N MET A 103 -16.88 -1.66 1.79
CA MET A 103 -16.20 -1.80 3.09
C MET A 103 -17.17 -1.93 4.26
N ARG A 104 -18.28 -1.19 4.25
CA ARG A 104 -19.35 -1.26 5.27
C ARG A 104 -20.12 -2.58 5.22
N ALA A 105 -20.38 -3.09 4.01
CA ALA A 105 -21.07 -4.38 3.82
C ALA A 105 -20.22 -5.56 4.27
N HIS A 106 -18.88 -5.41 4.39
CA HIS A 106 -17.96 -6.47 4.75
C HIS A 106 -17.09 -6.05 5.97
N PRO A 107 -17.59 -6.21 7.20
CA PRO A 107 -16.90 -5.71 8.42
C PRO A 107 -15.51 -6.32 8.64
N ARG A 108 -15.23 -7.53 8.15
CA ARG A 108 -13.90 -8.16 8.26
C ARG A 108 -12.91 -7.62 7.20
N LEU A 109 -13.37 -6.89 6.21
CA LEU A 109 -12.50 -6.32 5.18
C LEU A 109 -11.70 -5.15 5.75
N ALA A 110 -10.39 -5.32 5.87
CA ALA A 110 -9.46 -4.25 6.26
C ALA A 110 -8.90 -3.49 5.06
N VAL A 111 -8.70 -4.16 3.93
CA VAL A 111 -8.18 -3.53 2.69
C VAL A 111 -9.00 -4.00 1.50
N LEU A 112 -9.56 -3.05 0.78
CA LEU A 112 -10.10 -3.20 -0.56
C LEU A 112 -9.01 -2.80 -1.55
N ASN A 113 -8.63 -3.71 -2.47
CA ASN A 113 -7.79 -3.37 -3.62
C ASN A 113 -8.67 -3.20 -4.85
N ALA A 114 -8.70 -1.99 -5.38
CA ALA A 114 -9.46 -1.63 -6.57
C ALA A 114 -8.80 -2.16 -7.85
N ARG A 115 -9.56 -2.19 -8.92
CA ARG A 115 -9.09 -2.35 -10.29
C ARG A 115 -8.27 -1.13 -10.70
N ILE A 116 -7.07 -1.34 -11.24
CA ILE A 116 -6.17 -0.27 -11.63
C ILE A 116 -6.05 -0.22 -13.15
N LEU A 117 -6.33 0.94 -13.73
CA LEU A 117 -6.18 1.24 -15.15
C LEU A 117 -4.93 2.10 -15.35
N VAL A 118 -4.03 1.65 -16.23
CA VAL A 118 -2.70 2.23 -16.40
C VAL A 118 -2.59 2.98 -17.71
N GLY A 119 -2.10 4.20 -17.61
CA GLY A 119 -1.81 5.09 -18.74
C GLY A 119 -3.05 5.69 -19.39
N PRO A 120 -2.87 6.58 -20.37
CA PRO A 120 -3.98 7.23 -21.06
C PRO A 120 -4.83 6.25 -21.89
N GLU A 121 -4.29 5.07 -22.21
CA GLU A 121 -5.03 3.98 -22.89
C GLU A 121 -5.85 3.13 -21.92
N GLU A 122 -5.83 3.44 -20.63
CA GLU A 122 -6.59 2.76 -19.58
C GLU A 122 -6.43 1.22 -19.58
N ARG A 123 -5.21 0.74 -19.80
CA ARG A 123 -4.93 -0.69 -19.82
C ARG A 123 -5.03 -1.25 -18.40
N LEU A 124 -5.70 -2.39 -18.27
CA LEU A 124 -5.72 -3.09 -16.98
C LEU A 124 -4.27 -3.38 -16.52
N ASP A 125 -3.95 -3.02 -15.27
CA ASP A 125 -2.68 -3.40 -14.67
C ASP A 125 -2.56 -4.94 -14.63
N SER A 126 -1.44 -5.47 -15.08
CA SER A 126 -1.22 -6.92 -15.15
C SER A 126 -1.37 -7.59 -13.79
N PHE A 127 -1.00 -6.90 -12.72
CA PHE A 127 -1.14 -7.40 -11.37
C PHE A 127 -2.61 -7.55 -10.94
N CYS A 128 -3.52 -6.70 -11.42
CA CYS A 128 -4.96 -6.88 -11.19
C CYS A 128 -5.49 -8.20 -11.74
N THR A 129 -4.92 -8.69 -12.84
CA THR A 129 -5.26 -10.01 -13.38
C THR A 129 -4.82 -11.15 -12.43
N GLU A 130 -3.68 -10.99 -11.77
CA GLU A 130 -3.19 -11.94 -10.77
C GLU A 130 -4.06 -11.88 -9.51
N LEU A 131 -4.41 -10.68 -9.04
CA LEU A 131 -5.28 -10.49 -7.87
C LEU A 131 -6.67 -11.10 -8.08
N ALA A 132 -7.26 -10.91 -9.27
CA ALA A 132 -8.56 -11.47 -9.63
C ALA A 132 -8.58 -13.00 -9.67
N ARG A 133 -7.41 -13.63 -9.84
CA ARG A 133 -7.22 -15.09 -9.90
C ARG A 133 -6.55 -15.64 -8.64
N SER A 134 -6.59 -14.92 -7.53
CA SER A 134 -5.96 -15.35 -6.29
C SER A 134 -6.37 -16.78 -5.91
N PRO A 135 -5.42 -17.70 -5.67
CA PRO A 135 -5.72 -19.09 -5.31
C PRO A 135 -6.26 -19.23 -3.89
N LEU A 136 -6.32 -18.14 -3.12
CA LEU A 136 -6.92 -18.14 -1.78
C LEU A 136 -8.46 -18.20 -1.82
N GLY A 137 -9.06 -18.14 -3.01
CA GLY A 137 -10.50 -18.22 -3.21
C GLY A 137 -11.26 -16.98 -2.77
N THR A 138 -12.59 -17.08 -2.73
CA THR A 138 -13.49 -15.98 -2.35
C THR A 138 -14.32 -16.40 -1.12
N PRO A 139 -13.84 -16.07 0.10
CA PRO A 139 -14.61 -16.29 1.32
C PRO A 139 -15.95 -15.56 1.30
N SER A 140 -17.02 -16.15 1.87
CA SER A 140 -18.38 -15.58 1.83
C SER A 140 -18.54 -14.24 2.55
N ASP A 141 -17.60 -13.89 3.41
CA ASP A 141 -17.55 -12.63 4.17
C ASP A 141 -16.62 -11.58 3.56
N LEU A 142 -16.08 -11.84 2.36
CA LEU A 142 -15.31 -10.90 1.57
C LEU A 142 -15.98 -10.60 0.22
N PRO A 143 -15.81 -9.41 -0.34
CA PRO A 143 -16.48 -8.97 -1.58
C PRO A 143 -15.87 -9.54 -2.87
N GLY A 144 -14.78 -10.29 -2.77
CA GLY A 144 -14.03 -10.81 -3.90
C GLY A 144 -12.89 -11.72 -3.46
N PRO A 145 -11.99 -12.09 -4.37
CA PRO A 145 -10.85 -12.96 -4.06
C PRO A 145 -10.01 -12.45 -2.90
N ALA A 146 -9.72 -13.34 -1.94
CA ALA A 146 -8.87 -13.03 -0.80
C ALA A 146 -7.41 -12.85 -1.22
N LEU A 147 -6.71 -11.93 -0.58
CA LEU A 147 -5.35 -11.55 -0.92
C LEU A 147 -4.44 -11.59 0.32
N LEU A 148 -3.14 -11.76 0.10
CA LEU A 148 -2.05 -11.49 1.07
C LEU A 148 -1.06 -10.45 0.54
N GLY A 149 -1.53 -9.54 -0.28
CA GLY A 149 -0.82 -8.42 -0.85
C GLY A 149 -1.80 -7.47 -1.49
N PHE A 150 -1.41 -6.23 -1.71
CA PHE A 150 -2.21 -5.22 -2.40
C PHE A 150 -1.29 -4.19 -3.05
N ILE A 151 -1.86 -3.32 -3.88
CA ILE A 151 -1.15 -2.20 -4.49
C ILE A 151 -1.63 -0.92 -3.80
N ALA A 152 -0.73 -0.21 -3.12
CA ALA A 152 -1.09 0.91 -2.27
C ALA A 152 -1.86 2.02 -3.00
N CYS A 153 -1.47 2.40 -4.23
CA CYS A 153 -2.15 3.47 -4.99
C CYS A 153 -3.60 3.13 -5.40
N GLY A 154 -4.02 1.86 -5.29
CA GLY A 154 -5.38 1.41 -5.56
C GLY A 154 -6.05 0.79 -4.32
N ALA A 155 -5.60 1.11 -3.12
CA ALA A 155 -6.13 0.51 -1.90
C ALA A 155 -6.95 1.48 -1.05
N MET A 156 -8.11 1.02 -0.57
CA MET A 156 -8.83 1.66 0.53
C MET A 156 -8.68 0.82 1.79
N VAL A 157 -8.34 1.44 2.91
CA VAL A 157 -8.14 0.76 4.19
C VAL A 157 -9.19 1.16 5.21
N ARG A 158 -9.58 0.22 6.09
CA ARG A 158 -10.31 0.50 7.31
C ARG A 158 -9.31 1.07 8.33
N THR A 159 -9.51 2.32 8.73
CA THR A 159 -8.57 3.08 9.59
C THR A 159 -8.27 2.33 10.89
N GLU A 160 -9.31 1.82 11.56
CA GLU A 160 -9.16 1.04 12.79
C GLU A 160 -8.23 -0.17 12.60
N ALA A 161 -8.51 -1.01 11.61
CA ALA A 161 -7.71 -2.20 11.32
C ALA A 161 -6.25 -1.86 10.97
N PHE A 162 -6.07 -0.86 10.12
CA PHE A 162 -4.77 -0.38 9.67
C PHE A 162 -3.91 0.12 10.85
N LEU A 163 -4.48 0.96 11.71
CA LEU A 163 -3.75 1.52 12.86
C LEU A 163 -3.54 0.49 13.97
N ALA A 164 -4.48 -0.45 14.19
CA ALA A 164 -4.33 -1.51 15.19
C ALA A 164 -3.12 -2.41 14.95
N VAL A 165 -2.72 -2.62 13.69
CA VAL A 165 -1.51 -3.37 13.33
C VAL A 165 -0.28 -2.48 13.12
N GLY A 166 -0.40 -1.16 13.38
CA GLY A 166 0.67 -0.17 13.31
C GLY A 166 0.95 0.38 11.92
N GLY A 167 0.02 0.25 10.96
CA GLY A 167 0.14 0.81 9.62
C GLY A 167 1.38 0.37 8.85
N PHE A 168 1.92 1.20 7.97
CA PHE A 168 3.22 0.98 7.34
C PHE A 168 4.36 1.20 8.35
N ASP A 169 5.35 0.31 8.35
CA ASP A 169 6.43 0.33 9.34
C ASP A 169 7.63 1.18 8.85
N PRO A 170 8.22 2.03 9.71
CA PRO A 170 9.36 2.85 9.30
C PRO A 170 10.63 2.06 8.96
N VAL A 171 10.71 0.78 9.34
CA VAL A 171 11.84 -0.11 8.99
C VAL A 171 11.67 -0.67 7.58
N VAL A 172 10.43 -1.05 7.18
CA VAL A 172 10.14 -1.61 5.86
C VAL A 172 9.64 -0.49 4.95
N ARG A 173 10.58 0.15 4.24
CA ARG A 173 10.27 1.30 3.38
C ARG A 173 9.92 0.87 1.96
N PHE A 174 9.25 1.78 1.23
CA PHE A 174 8.94 1.65 -0.20
C PHE A 174 10.19 1.30 -1.05
N PRO A 175 10.05 0.39 -2.01
CA PRO A 175 8.90 -0.47 -2.30
C PRO A 175 8.93 -1.80 -1.52
N GLY A 176 7.74 -2.45 -1.41
CA GLY A 176 7.58 -3.78 -0.82
C GLY A 176 7.11 -3.79 0.64
N GLU A 177 6.61 -2.65 1.11
CA GLU A 177 6.06 -2.46 2.45
C GLU A 177 4.70 -3.11 2.65
N GLU A 178 3.94 -3.30 1.56
CA GLU A 178 2.59 -3.89 1.58
C GLU A 178 2.62 -5.33 2.09
N GLU A 179 3.68 -6.09 1.79
CA GLU A 179 3.80 -7.49 2.27
C GLU A 179 3.72 -7.56 3.79
N ARG A 180 4.51 -6.74 4.49
CA ARG A 180 4.50 -6.76 5.96
C ARG A 180 3.13 -6.39 6.51
N LEU A 181 2.50 -5.34 6.00
CA LEU A 181 1.18 -4.90 6.44
C LEU A 181 0.11 -5.96 6.18
N SER A 182 0.11 -6.59 5.01
CA SER A 182 -0.81 -7.66 4.66
C SER A 182 -0.70 -8.86 5.61
N LEU A 183 0.53 -9.26 5.94
CA LEU A 183 0.78 -10.35 6.89
C LEU A 183 0.27 -10.01 8.30
N ASP A 184 0.42 -8.77 8.75
CA ASP A 184 -0.04 -8.35 10.07
C ASP A 184 -1.57 -8.27 10.14
N LEU A 185 -2.22 -7.76 9.10
CA LEU A 185 -3.69 -7.74 9.00
C LEU A 185 -4.25 -9.16 9.01
N ALA A 186 -3.71 -10.05 8.18
CA ALA A 186 -4.13 -11.44 8.14
C ALA A 186 -3.91 -12.16 9.49
N ALA A 187 -2.77 -11.91 10.15
CA ALA A 187 -2.47 -12.46 11.48
C ALA A 187 -3.43 -11.95 12.57
N ALA A 188 -3.99 -10.77 12.39
CA ALA A 188 -5.02 -10.19 13.27
C ALA A 188 -6.46 -10.61 12.89
N GLY A 189 -6.64 -11.49 11.88
CA GLY A 189 -7.93 -12.00 11.44
C GLY A 189 -8.67 -11.12 10.42
N TRP A 190 -8.04 -10.03 9.95
CA TRP A 190 -8.61 -9.16 8.95
C TRP A 190 -8.46 -9.74 7.53
N GLY A 191 -9.41 -9.39 6.64
CA GLY A 191 -9.39 -9.75 5.23
C GLY A 191 -8.83 -8.64 4.35
N ILE A 192 -8.22 -9.04 3.26
CA ILE A 192 -7.84 -8.18 2.12
C ILE A 192 -8.50 -8.79 0.89
N ALA A 193 -9.15 -8.00 0.04
CA ALA A 193 -9.82 -8.52 -1.14
C ALA A 193 -9.63 -7.63 -2.37
N TYR A 194 -9.63 -8.24 -3.54
CA TYR A 194 -9.74 -7.56 -4.81
C TYR A 194 -11.20 -7.26 -5.17
N VAL A 195 -11.48 -6.04 -5.62
CA VAL A 195 -12.83 -5.61 -5.99
C VAL A 195 -12.79 -4.98 -7.39
N ASP A 196 -13.19 -5.74 -8.39
CA ASP A 196 -13.17 -5.31 -9.81
C ASP A 196 -14.16 -4.18 -10.12
N GLY A 197 -15.22 -4.03 -9.32
CA GLY A 197 -16.25 -3.01 -9.48
C GLY A 197 -15.87 -1.60 -9.02
N VAL A 198 -14.63 -1.39 -8.53
CA VAL A 198 -14.08 -0.11 -8.08
C VAL A 198 -12.80 0.16 -8.86
N THR A 199 -12.65 1.35 -9.42
CA THR A 199 -11.57 1.68 -10.37
C THR A 199 -10.69 2.81 -9.87
N VAL A 200 -9.39 2.67 -10.13
CA VAL A 200 -8.36 3.70 -9.94
C VAL A 200 -7.60 3.89 -11.25
N HIS A 201 -7.37 5.13 -11.64
CA HIS A 201 -6.50 5.50 -12.74
C HIS A 201 -5.09 5.73 -12.25
N HIS A 202 -4.10 5.19 -12.93
CA HIS A 202 -2.69 5.34 -12.61
C HIS A 202 -1.92 5.72 -13.88
N HIS A 203 -1.44 6.95 -13.96
CA HIS A 203 -0.66 7.47 -15.08
C HIS A 203 0.81 7.59 -14.70
N PRO A 204 1.58 6.49 -14.77
CA PRO A 204 2.92 6.42 -14.23
C PRO A 204 3.83 7.52 -14.76
N SER A 205 4.37 8.34 -13.85
CA SER A 205 5.37 9.35 -14.19
C SER A 205 6.60 8.72 -14.86
N THR A 206 7.19 9.44 -15.81
CA THR A 206 8.42 9.03 -16.49
C THR A 206 9.66 9.06 -15.58
N LYS A 207 9.58 9.76 -14.44
CA LYS A 207 10.66 9.88 -13.45
C LYS A 207 10.63 8.67 -12.49
N ARG A 208 11.10 7.51 -12.93
CA ARG A 208 11.14 6.28 -12.11
C ARG A 208 12.58 5.86 -11.80
N HIS A 209 12.74 5.16 -10.67
CA HIS A 209 14.00 4.48 -10.36
C HIS A 209 14.36 3.45 -11.42
N ALA A 210 15.65 3.31 -11.71
CA ALA A 210 16.14 2.24 -12.58
C ALA A 210 15.68 0.86 -12.06
N PRO A 211 15.30 -0.08 -12.95
CA PRO A 211 14.74 -1.38 -12.56
C PRO A 211 15.60 -2.14 -11.54
N GLU A 212 16.93 -2.05 -11.66
CA GLU A 212 17.86 -2.71 -10.75
C GLU A 212 17.86 -2.09 -9.34
N GLN A 213 17.74 -0.76 -9.25
CA GLN A 213 17.63 -0.06 -7.98
C GLN A 213 16.33 -0.43 -7.26
N ARG A 214 15.21 -0.47 -8.01
CA ARG A 214 13.91 -0.91 -7.51
C ARG A 214 13.98 -2.35 -6.97
N ARG A 215 14.58 -3.27 -7.74
CA ARG A 215 14.75 -4.68 -7.32
C ARG A 215 15.59 -4.79 -6.04
N THR A 216 16.67 -4.04 -5.94
CA THR A 216 17.49 -3.97 -4.72
C THR A 216 16.68 -3.51 -3.51
N ALA A 217 15.85 -2.49 -3.67
CA ALA A 217 15.01 -1.96 -2.59
C ALA A 217 13.91 -2.95 -2.18
N ILE A 218 13.24 -3.61 -3.13
CA ILE A 218 12.25 -4.68 -2.86
C ILE A 218 12.89 -5.81 -2.05
N TRP A 219 14.07 -6.28 -2.43
CA TRP A 219 14.75 -7.35 -1.71
C TRP A 219 15.16 -6.95 -0.29
N ARG A 220 15.58 -5.70 -0.07
CA ARG A 220 15.80 -5.16 1.27
C ARG A 220 14.52 -5.26 2.12
N SER A 221 13.40 -4.75 1.61
CA SER A 221 12.11 -4.75 2.31
C SER A 221 11.62 -6.18 2.58
N ARG A 222 11.72 -7.08 1.61
CA ARG A 222 11.38 -8.50 1.73
C ARG A 222 12.19 -9.22 2.81
N LEU A 223 13.50 -8.95 2.90
CA LEU A 223 14.36 -9.54 3.94
C LEU A 223 13.97 -9.03 5.33
N LEU A 224 13.73 -7.74 5.49
CA LEU A 224 13.31 -7.15 6.76
C LEU A 224 11.93 -7.69 7.19
N THR A 225 10.98 -7.77 6.27
CA THR A 225 9.68 -8.41 6.51
C THR A 225 9.84 -9.86 6.94
N ALA A 226 10.71 -10.62 6.27
CA ALA A 226 10.97 -12.01 6.65
C ALA A 226 11.56 -12.11 8.06
N VAL A 227 12.55 -11.29 8.41
CA VAL A 227 13.12 -11.24 9.78
C VAL A 227 12.02 -10.92 10.79
N MET A 228 11.10 -10.03 10.48
CA MET A 228 10.03 -9.62 11.38
C MET A 228 8.91 -10.65 11.51
N ARG A 229 8.58 -11.39 10.44
CA ARG A 229 7.32 -12.17 10.35
C ARG A 229 7.47 -13.65 10.02
N ARG A 230 8.60 -14.07 9.43
CA ARG A 230 8.78 -15.46 9.00
C ARG A 230 9.56 -16.30 10.03
N PRO A 231 9.37 -17.64 10.05
CA PRO A 231 10.25 -18.56 10.80
C PRO A 231 11.70 -18.47 10.32
N TRP A 232 12.66 -18.72 11.21
CA TRP A 232 14.08 -18.66 10.88
C TRP A 232 14.52 -19.52 9.69
N PRO A 233 13.99 -20.75 9.49
CA PRO A 233 14.36 -21.54 8.30
C PRO A 233 13.95 -20.86 6.98
N GLU A 234 12.83 -20.12 6.95
CA GLU A 234 12.40 -19.36 5.77
C GLU A 234 13.31 -18.14 5.55
N VAL A 235 13.68 -17.44 6.60
CA VAL A 235 14.66 -16.34 6.55
C VAL A 235 15.98 -16.85 5.97
N GLY A 236 16.49 -17.99 6.47
CA GLY A 236 17.73 -18.60 5.98
C GLY A 236 17.67 -18.93 4.50
N ARG A 237 16.56 -19.55 4.03
CA ARG A 237 16.35 -19.83 2.60
C ARG A 237 16.34 -18.56 1.74
N LEU A 238 15.67 -17.51 2.22
CA LEU A 238 15.63 -16.22 1.53
C LEU A 238 17.02 -15.57 1.43
N VAL A 239 17.81 -15.61 2.51
CA VAL A 239 19.20 -15.14 2.51
C VAL A 239 20.05 -15.92 1.49
N LEU A 240 19.96 -17.24 1.46
CA LEU A 240 20.66 -18.06 0.48
C LEU A 240 20.27 -17.74 -0.96
N THR A 241 18.97 -17.46 -1.20
CA THR A 241 18.50 -17.01 -2.51
C THR A 241 19.07 -15.64 -2.88
N ALA A 242 19.11 -14.69 -1.92
CA ALA A 242 19.64 -13.36 -2.15
C ALA A 242 21.13 -13.32 -2.49
N LEU A 243 21.89 -14.36 -2.14
CA LEU A 243 23.32 -14.45 -2.49
C LEU A 243 23.57 -14.77 -3.97
N ARG A 244 22.54 -15.26 -4.70
CA ARG A 244 22.69 -15.77 -6.08
C ARG A 244 22.80 -14.66 -7.12
N THR A 245 22.19 -13.50 -6.91
CA THR A 245 22.20 -12.41 -7.89
C THR A 245 22.67 -11.08 -7.29
N GLY A 246 23.13 -10.16 -8.15
CA GLY A 246 23.72 -8.88 -7.73
C GLY A 246 22.73 -7.94 -7.02
N PRO A 247 21.52 -7.68 -7.58
CA PRO A 247 20.53 -6.82 -6.94
C PRO A 247 20.05 -7.34 -5.59
N GLU A 248 19.76 -8.64 -5.48
CA GLU A 248 19.33 -9.30 -4.25
C GLU A 248 20.40 -9.23 -3.16
N ARG A 249 21.64 -9.52 -3.52
CA ARG A 249 22.78 -9.42 -2.60
C ARG A 249 22.99 -7.99 -2.10
N ARG A 250 22.82 -6.97 -2.99
CA ARG A 250 22.85 -5.57 -2.55
C ARG A 250 21.70 -5.24 -1.61
N GLY A 251 20.49 -5.79 -1.86
CA GLY A 251 19.34 -5.67 -0.98
C GLY A 251 19.61 -6.23 0.41
N LEU A 252 20.19 -7.45 0.47
CA LEU A 252 20.63 -8.07 1.72
C LEU A 252 21.62 -7.18 2.49
N LEU A 253 22.67 -6.70 1.82
CA LEU A 253 23.68 -5.84 2.46
C LEU A 253 23.07 -4.54 3.02
N ARG A 254 22.14 -3.92 2.28
CA ARG A 254 21.42 -2.72 2.73
C ARG A 254 20.49 -3.00 3.92
N ALA A 255 19.95 -4.20 4.03
CA ALA A 255 19.09 -4.58 5.15
C ALA A 255 19.86 -4.73 6.46
N LEU A 256 21.16 -5.08 6.43
CA LEU A 256 21.93 -5.44 7.63
C LEU A 256 21.90 -4.37 8.73
N SER A 257 22.02 -3.09 8.37
CA SER A 257 21.97 -1.98 9.33
C SER A 257 20.62 -1.83 10.04
N GLU A 258 19.54 -2.38 9.45
CA GLU A 258 18.17 -2.26 9.96
C GLU A 258 17.67 -3.55 10.63
N VAL A 259 18.43 -4.67 10.50
CA VAL A 259 18.12 -5.94 11.17
C VAL A 259 17.89 -5.78 12.67
N PRO A 260 18.70 -5.02 13.46
CA PRO A 260 18.44 -4.85 14.88
C PRO A 260 17.06 -4.20 15.16
N ALA A 261 16.63 -3.25 14.32
CA ALA A 261 15.32 -2.64 14.45
C ALA A 261 14.19 -3.61 14.06
N ALA A 262 14.40 -4.42 13.02
CA ALA A 262 13.48 -5.48 12.61
C ALA A 262 13.32 -6.55 13.70
N LEU A 263 14.42 -6.96 14.34
CA LEU A 263 14.40 -7.94 15.45
C LEU A 263 13.58 -7.45 16.64
N ARG A 264 13.69 -6.18 17.01
CA ARG A 264 12.87 -5.58 18.09
C ARG A 264 11.37 -5.60 17.79
N ARG A 265 11.00 -5.65 16.50
CA ARG A 265 9.61 -5.70 16.01
C ARG A 265 9.19 -7.11 15.57
N ARG A 266 10.00 -8.12 15.88
CA ARG A 266 9.74 -9.49 15.48
C ARG A 266 8.49 -10.04 16.16
N ARG A 267 7.52 -10.45 15.34
CA ARG A 267 6.28 -11.16 15.71
C ARG A 267 5.97 -12.15 14.59
N PRO A 268 6.43 -13.39 14.66
CA PRO A 268 6.17 -14.39 13.62
C PRO A 268 4.66 -14.58 13.40
N ILE A 269 4.27 -14.70 12.14
CA ILE A 269 2.88 -14.94 11.75
C ILE A 269 2.40 -16.33 12.18
N PRO A 270 1.09 -16.50 12.46
CA PRO A 270 0.50 -17.78 12.83
C PRO A 270 0.52 -18.77 11.65
N GLU A 271 0.31 -20.05 11.97
CA GLU A 271 0.35 -21.14 10.98
C GLU A 271 -0.74 -20.99 9.90
N SER A 272 -1.91 -20.45 10.23
CA SER A 272 -2.97 -20.16 9.25
C SER A 272 -2.48 -19.27 8.11
N VAL A 273 -1.84 -18.14 8.44
CA VAL A 273 -1.28 -17.21 7.42
C VAL A 273 -0.13 -17.86 6.66
N ARG A 274 0.66 -18.73 7.30
CA ARG A 274 1.72 -19.49 6.62
C ARG A 274 1.14 -20.51 5.63
N ALA A 275 0.00 -21.12 5.95
CA ALA A 275 -0.71 -21.99 5.02
C ALA A 275 -1.13 -21.24 3.75
N ASP A 276 -1.73 -20.06 3.90
CA ASP A 276 -2.10 -19.22 2.76
C ASP A 276 -0.88 -18.84 1.90
N LEU A 277 0.25 -18.54 2.53
CA LEU A 277 1.50 -18.26 1.80
C LEU A 277 2.02 -19.47 1.02
N ARG A 278 1.81 -20.70 1.51
CA ARG A 278 2.16 -21.92 0.75
C ARG A 278 1.25 -22.08 -0.46
N VAL A 279 -0.06 -21.88 -0.31
CA VAL A 279 -1.01 -21.88 -1.44
C VAL A 279 -0.58 -20.88 -2.53
N LEU A 280 -0.22 -19.65 -2.14
CA LEU A 280 0.27 -18.64 -3.08
C LEU A 280 1.58 -19.06 -3.76
N ALA A 281 2.50 -19.67 -3.03
CA ALA A 281 3.79 -20.12 -3.57
C ALA A 281 3.64 -21.28 -4.56
N GLU A 282 2.73 -22.22 -4.30
CA GLU A 282 2.43 -23.35 -5.16
C GLU A 282 1.74 -22.93 -6.46
N ALA A 283 0.90 -21.91 -6.43
CA ALA A 283 0.21 -21.38 -7.61
C ALA A 283 1.11 -20.49 -8.51
N GLY A 284 2.17 -19.92 -7.95
CA GLY A 284 3.14 -19.08 -8.69
C GLY A 284 4.39 -19.83 -9.18
N ALA A 285 4.49 -21.12 -8.90
CA ALA A 285 5.57 -22.00 -9.35
C ALA A 285 5.22 -22.68 -10.67
#